data_f8773416cd02afd28649ad05853618aa
#
_entry.id   f8773416cd02afd28649ad05853618aa
#
_cell.length_a   1.000
_cell.length_b   1.000
_cell.length_c   1.000
_cell.angle_alpha   90.00
_cell.angle_beta   90.00
_cell.angle_gamma   90.00
#
_symmetry.space_group_name_H-M   'P 1'
#
loop_
_entity.id
_entity.type
_entity.pdbx_description
1 polymer ?
#
loop_
_entity_poly.entity_id
_entity_poly.type
_entity_poly.pdbx_seq_one_letter_code
_entity_poly.pdbx_strand_id
1 'polypeptide(L)'
;MAELHIQAKLVNILKQDTIQLRNPPHTTEDSEAGQQPLQVSEVASALESIRSQAGKSKTGDKTYRETCVELLLPKDLKKDAKKNNYLETKLDVPAQDIMDRITEQYGLKYIQLIFRGKTLTPEKRLDEQNVKNNSKIMVLLVSEPERKKQMVELEEKKRTQDQSVQRTQKGFQILSERDGTDDPAMTPFLEIADQKGNPLKIPHSKKKALILAMGFHEKGRXLMKKKQYDAALCHLVQADDQFGKCGSKLLSTVDNYAVLQLDIVWCYQALEALFCLDDSKQRLQRAEDCFLKCYGDRQQRLMKIKGNTGREEGLFLRLYLLQSILAHLCDNEHQATQKLKQAEDLYGRLCLDPGKMKELMDLGFSEQEARLGLRACHGIVNKAAQQITHRRQEREEMKRKESEKRRRRVEDLAILRELGYSKKDAAWALNQTDGDMDGAYRMLLDSTQAESAARTNSIELPIDQSRVEQEAAEDNQGVLPPELLSPSPASSLSEDPSTSSVSAGSGSQGEAPMDVDLVNEVLEDIPLHEEDYLDLTLEEEREVIAKIKSYLNKNCASSS
;
A
#
# COMPACT_ATOMS: atom_id res chain seq x y z
N MET A 1 -24.18 41.10 9.45
CA MET A 1 -23.89 40.11 10.54
C MET A 1 -24.72 38.86 10.38
N ALA A 2 -26.02 38.87 10.30
CA ALA A 2 -26.88 37.70 10.09
C ALA A 2 -26.54 36.93 8.78
N GLU A 3 -26.33 37.68 7.69
CA GLU A 3 -26.00 37.12 6.37
C GLU A 3 -24.66 36.37 6.36
N LEU A 4 -23.64 36.91 7.05
CA LEU A 4 -22.34 36.26 7.23
C LEU A 4 -22.44 34.98 8.07
N HIS A 5 -23.35 34.96 9.04
CA HIS A 5 -23.57 33.78 9.89
C HIS A 5 -24.28 32.66 9.12
N ILE A 6 -25.24 33.00 8.25
CA ILE A 6 -25.92 32.06 7.34
C ILE A 6 -24.93 31.50 6.32
N GLN A 7 -24.06 32.33 5.75
CA GLN A 7 -23.03 31.90 4.81
C GLN A 7 -22.04 30.92 5.46
N ALA A 8 -21.59 31.19 6.69
CA ALA A 8 -20.71 30.31 7.45
C ALA A 8 -21.37 28.97 7.78
N LYS A 9 -22.65 28.96 8.15
CA LYS A 9 -23.42 27.73 8.38
C LYS A 9 -23.59 26.92 7.10
N LEU A 10 -23.94 27.55 6.00
CA LEU A 10 -24.10 26.91 4.68
C LEU A 10 -22.78 26.31 4.18
N VAL A 11 -21.66 27.01 4.35
CA VAL A 11 -20.33 26.52 3.97
C VAL A 11 -19.96 25.28 4.81
N ASN A 12 -20.29 25.28 6.11
CA ASN A 12 -20.05 24.12 6.98
C ASN A 12 -20.94 22.92 6.62
N ILE A 13 -22.20 23.16 6.30
CA ILE A 13 -23.13 22.11 5.83
C ILE A 13 -22.66 21.53 4.49
N LEU A 14 -22.24 22.38 3.56
CA LEU A 14 -21.71 21.95 2.27
C LEU A 14 -20.40 21.19 2.38
N LYS A 15 -19.60 21.47 3.41
CA LYS A 15 -18.37 20.71 3.70
C LYS A 15 -18.63 19.37 4.39
N GLN A 16 -19.72 19.26 5.16
CA GLN A 16 -20.03 18.04 5.93
C GLN A 16 -20.92 17.05 5.18
N ASP A 17 -21.81 17.50 4.27
CA ASP A 17 -22.84 16.65 3.67
C ASP A 17 -23.19 17.02 2.22
N THR A 18 -22.33 16.71 1.29
CA THR A 18 -22.61 16.87 -0.15
C THR A 18 -23.76 15.96 -0.64
N ILE A 19 -24.15 14.95 0.13
CA ILE A 19 -25.17 13.95 -0.28
C ILE A 19 -26.59 14.41 0.09
N GLN A 20 -26.76 15.13 1.19
CA GLN A 20 -28.09 15.57 1.64
C GLN A 20 -28.71 16.68 0.78
N LEU A 21 -27.92 17.44 0.04
CA LEU A 21 -28.44 18.49 -0.85
C LEU A 21 -29.04 17.94 -2.17
N ARG A 22 -28.72 16.70 -2.53
CA ARG A 22 -29.29 16.04 -3.73
C ARG A 22 -30.66 15.41 -3.48
N ASN A 23 -30.99 15.05 -2.24
CA ASN A 23 -32.26 14.46 -1.87
C ASN A 23 -32.77 15.12 -0.59
N PRO A 24 -33.60 16.16 -0.69
CA PRO A 24 -34.23 16.72 0.51
C PRO A 24 -35.10 15.66 1.19
N PRO A 25 -34.94 15.46 2.50
CA PRO A 25 -35.79 14.50 3.20
C PRO A 25 -37.25 14.93 3.14
N HIS A 26 -38.12 13.98 2.83
CA HIS A 26 -39.56 14.20 2.96
C HIS A 26 -39.84 14.62 4.41
N THR A 27 -40.47 15.77 4.55
CA THR A 27 -40.88 16.31 5.83
C THR A 27 -41.87 15.35 6.50
N THR A 28 -41.40 14.63 7.51
CA THR A 28 -42.30 14.08 8.52
C THR A 28 -42.55 15.20 9.55
N GLU A 29 -43.80 15.58 9.67
CA GLU A 29 -44.24 16.51 10.69
C GLU A 29 -43.93 15.92 12.06
N ASP A 30 -43.39 16.68 12.89
CA ASP A 30 -43.32 16.72 14.35
C ASP A 30 -41.92 16.89 14.91
N SER A 31 -41.61 18.14 15.19
CA SER A 31 -40.93 18.54 16.43
C SER A 31 -40.86 20.08 16.50
N GLU A 32 -41.50 20.59 17.51
CA GLU A 32 -41.45 22.00 17.86
C GLU A 32 -40.07 22.38 18.41
N ALA A 33 -39.41 23.28 17.76
CA ALA A 33 -38.49 24.25 18.37
C ALA A 33 -38.16 25.33 17.33
N GLY A 34 -38.57 26.54 17.65
CA GLY A 34 -38.57 27.73 16.83
C GLY A 34 -37.33 28.08 16.00
N GLN A 35 -37.23 27.50 14.84
CA GLN A 35 -36.47 28.08 13.75
C GLN A 35 -37.35 28.03 12.52
N GLN A 36 -37.68 29.19 11.99
CA GLN A 36 -38.44 29.32 10.72
C GLN A 36 -37.64 28.60 9.61
N PRO A 37 -38.29 27.74 8.80
CA PRO A 37 -37.62 27.14 7.67
C PRO A 37 -37.22 28.23 6.67
N LEU A 38 -35.97 28.29 6.31
CA LEU A 38 -35.43 29.17 5.27
C LEU A 38 -36.15 28.86 3.95
N GLN A 39 -36.76 29.86 3.34
CA GLN A 39 -37.40 29.70 2.05
C GLN A 39 -36.35 29.31 0.99
N VAL A 40 -36.73 28.42 0.08
CA VAL A 40 -35.85 27.94 -1.01
C VAL A 40 -35.25 29.11 -1.81
N SER A 41 -35.99 30.21 -1.94
CA SER A 41 -35.53 31.43 -2.61
C SER A 41 -34.41 32.14 -1.85
N GLU A 42 -34.45 32.12 -0.50
CA GLU A 42 -33.41 32.73 0.34
C GLU A 42 -32.12 31.89 0.31
N VAL A 43 -32.26 30.57 0.30
CA VAL A 43 -31.12 29.65 0.14
C VAL A 43 -30.48 29.81 -1.23
N ALA A 44 -31.28 29.90 -2.30
CA ALA A 44 -30.80 30.11 -3.65
C ALA A 44 -30.08 31.48 -3.78
N SER A 45 -30.64 32.53 -3.17
CA SER A 45 -30.02 33.86 -3.15
C SER A 45 -28.71 33.88 -2.37
N ALA A 46 -28.66 33.21 -1.21
CA ALA A 46 -27.44 33.07 -0.41
C ALA A 46 -26.36 32.27 -1.16
N LEU A 47 -26.75 31.20 -1.85
CA LEU A 47 -25.83 30.38 -2.67
C LEU A 47 -25.26 31.21 -3.84
N GLU A 48 -26.11 32.02 -4.51
CA GLU A 48 -25.66 32.88 -5.59
C GLU A 48 -24.77 34.02 -5.09
N SER A 49 -25.03 34.54 -3.90
CA SER A 49 -24.19 35.54 -3.23
C SER A 49 -22.81 34.95 -2.90
N ILE A 50 -22.78 33.72 -2.32
CA ILE A 50 -21.54 32.98 -2.04
C ILE A 50 -20.79 32.75 -3.36
N ARG A 51 -21.47 32.33 -4.42
CA ARG A 51 -20.90 32.08 -5.74
C ARG A 51 -20.31 33.37 -6.34
N SER A 52 -21.01 34.48 -6.21
CA SER A 52 -20.57 35.80 -6.68
C SER A 52 -19.35 36.31 -5.90
N GLN A 53 -19.35 36.14 -4.55
CA GLN A 53 -18.22 36.55 -3.71
C GLN A 53 -17.00 35.64 -3.94
N ALA A 54 -17.21 34.34 -4.09
CA ALA A 54 -16.16 33.39 -4.48
C ALA A 54 -15.58 33.76 -5.85
N GLY A 55 -16.40 34.32 -6.75
CA GLY A 55 -15.96 34.88 -8.04
C GLY A 55 -14.99 36.06 -7.92
N LYS A 56 -15.05 36.81 -6.83
CA LYS A 56 -14.21 37.99 -6.59
C LYS A 56 -12.95 37.71 -5.76
N SER A 57 -12.90 36.60 -5.05
CA SER A 57 -11.76 36.23 -4.21
C SER A 57 -10.72 35.43 -5.00
N LYS A 58 -9.47 35.82 -4.96
CA LYS A 58 -8.35 35.11 -5.60
C LYS A 58 -8.05 33.75 -4.96
N THR A 59 -8.66 33.45 -3.81
CA THR A 59 -8.43 32.26 -3.00
C THR A 59 -9.69 31.40 -2.79
N GLY A 60 -10.71 31.56 -3.62
CA GLY A 60 -11.97 30.82 -3.49
C GLY A 60 -11.84 29.32 -3.78
N ASP A 61 -12.67 28.55 -3.15
CA ASP A 61 -12.72 27.10 -3.21
C ASP A 61 -12.81 26.59 -4.66
N LYS A 62 -11.88 25.76 -5.05
CA LYS A 62 -11.63 25.33 -6.44
C LYS A 62 -12.78 24.55 -7.09
N THR A 63 -13.68 24.01 -6.29
CA THR A 63 -14.70 23.04 -6.74
C THR A 63 -15.97 23.65 -7.34
N TYR A 64 -16.28 24.90 -7.05
CA TYR A 64 -17.59 25.49 -7.38
C TYR A 64 -17.55 26.64 -8.40
N ARG A 65 -16.37 26.91 -8.99
CA ARG A 65 -16.20 28.01 -9.92
C ARG A 65 -16.20 27.56 -11.37
N GLU A 66 -16.94 28.30 -12.21
CA GLU A 66 -16.61 28.41 -13.63
C GLU A 66 -15.30 29.17 -13.71
N THR A 67 -14.29 28.52 -14.22
CA THR A 67 -12.96 29.10 -14.41
C THR A 67 -12.69 29.27 -15.90
N CYS A 68 -11.85 30.22 -16.23
CA CYS A 68 -11.38 30.40 -17.60
C CYS A 68 -9.98 29.78 -17.72
N VAL A 69 -9.79 29.00 -18.76
CA VAL A 69 -8.43 28.54 -19.15
C VAL A 69 -8.13 29.16 -20.53
N GLU A 70 -6.91 29.65 -20.69
CA GLU A 70 -6.46 30.23 -21.97
C GLU A 70 -5.85 29.10 -22.81
N LEU A 71 -6.39 28.88 -24.01
CA LEU A 71 -5.94 27.85 -24.93
C LEU A 71 -4.87 28.43 -25.87
N LEU A 72 -3.68 27.85 -25.86
CA LEU A 72 -2.62 28.15 -26.82
C LEU A 72 -2.77 27.22 -28.01
N LEU A 73 -3.52 27.63 -29.01
CA LEU A 73 -3.83 26.85 -30.20
C LEU A 73 -2.64 26.80 -31.18
N PRO A 74 -2.52 25.76 -32.02
CA PRO A 74 -1.55 25.69 -33.09
C PRO A 74 -1.66 26.87 -34.07
N LYS A 75 -0.52 27.20 -34.71
CA LYS A 75 -0.44 28.40 -35.59
C LYS A 75 -1.42 28.36 -36.74
N ASP A 76 -1.73 27.18 -37.27
CA ASP A 76 -2.63 27.00 -38.42
C ASP A 76 -4.10 27.34 -38.09
N LEU A 77 -4.47 27.24 -36.81
CA LEU A 77 -5.81 27.57 -36.34
C LEU A 77 -5.94 29.03 -35.88
N LYS A 78 -4.83 29.74 -35.73
CA LYS A 78 -4.84 31.14 -35.27
C LYS A 78 -5.36 32.13 -36.34
N LYS A 79 -5.40 31.72 -37.60
CA LYS A 79 -5.83 32.63 -38.70
C LYS A 79 -7.33 32.97 -38.68
N ASP A 80 -8.16 32.11 -38.08
CA ASP A 80 -9.60 32.34 -37.95
C ASP A 80 -10.01 32.89 -36.58
N ALA A 81 -9.04 33.14 -35.70
CA ALA A 81 -9.30 33.47 -34.31
C ALA A 81 -9.40 34.98 -34.04
N LYS A 82 -10.47 35.59 -34.51
CA LYS A 82 -11.03 36.76 -33.83
C LYS A 82 -11.86 36.36 -32.60
N LYS A 83 -11.90 35.09 -32.24
CA LYS A 83 -12.58 34.57 -31.05
C LYS A 83 -11.62 34.42 -29.91
N ASN A 84 -12.08 34.77 -28.73
CA ASN A 84 -11.37 34.59 -27.47
C ASN A 84 -10.88 33.14 -27.32
N ASN A 85 -9.58 32.95 -27.14
CA ASN A 85 -8.97 31.66 -26.89
C ASN A 85 -9.19 31.21 -25.43
N TYR A 86 -10.25 31.65 -24.80
CA TYR A 86 -10.60 31.32 -23.43
C TYR A 86 -11.73 30.30 -23.42
N LEU A 87 -11.54 29.24 -22.67
CA LEU A 87 -12.54 28.20 -22.46
C LEU A 87 -13.04 28.29 -21.02
N GLU A 88 -14.31 28.51 -20.84
CA GLU A 88 -14.96 28.48 -19.53
C GLU A 88 -15.22 27.03 -19.16
N THR A 89 -14.74 26.62 -17.98
CA THR A 89 -14.84 25.25 -17.51
C THR A 89 -14.79 25.21 -15.99
N LYS A 90 -15.09 24.04 -15.42
CA LYS A 90 -14.89 23.77 -14.00
C LYS A 90 -13.56 23.02 -13.84
N LEU A 91 -12.92 23.16 -12.68
CA LEU A 91 -11.65 22.47 -12.41
C LEU A 91 -11.85 21.03 -11.95
N ASP A 92 -13.06 20.69 -11.53
CA ASP A 92 -13.42 19.35 -11.06
C ASP A 92 -13.80 18.37 -12.20
N VAL A 93 -13.72 18.82 -13.46
CA VAL A 93 -13.98 17.96 -14.62
C VAL A 93 -12.69 17.26 -15.08
N PRO A 94 -12.80 16.06 -15.66
CA PRO A 94 -11.65 15.40 -16.29
C PRO A 94 -11.10 16.23 -17.46
N ALA A 95 -9.81 16.11 -17.73
CA ALA A 95 -9.19 16.78 -18.87
C ALA A 95 -9.81 16.31 -20.20
N GLN A 96 -10.36 15.09 -20.24
CA GLN A 96 -11.06 14.55 -21.41
C GLN A 96 -12.23 15.44 -21.83
N ASP A 97 -13.02 15.93 -20.88
CA ASP A 97 -14.17 16.83 -21.17
C ASP A 97 -13.74 18.09 -21.93
N ILE A 98 -12.58 18.64 -21.54
CA ILE A 98 -12.01 19.80 -22.22
C ILE A 98 -11.51 19.42 -23.61
N MET A 99 -10.85 18.27 -23.72
CA MET A 99 -10.38 17.75 -25.01
C MET A 99 -11.54 17.56 -25.99
N ASP A 100 -12.64 16.98 -25.53
CA ASP A 100 -13.85 16.76 -26.35
C ASP A 100 -14.47 18.09 -26.81
N ARG A 101 -14.58 19.06 -25.91
CA ARG A 101 -15.09 20.39 -26.24
C ARG A 101 -14.19 21.12 -27.24
N ILE A 102 -12.87 21.03 -27.10
CA ILE A 102 -11.91 21.62 -28.04
C ILE A 102 -12.00 20.91 -29.40
N THR A 103 -12.08 19.57 -29.42
CA THR A 103 -12.22 18.81 -30.67
C THR A 103 -13.49 19.17 -31.40
N GLU A 104 -14.62 19.33 -30.69
CA GLU A 104 -15.88 19.71 -31.25
C GLU A 104 -15.87 21.19 -31.76
N GLN A 105 -15.32 22.10 -30.95
CA GLN A 105 -15.31 23.53 -31.25
C GLN A 105 -14.43 23.91 -32.46
N TYR A 106 -13.28 23.21 -32.59
CA TYR A 106 -12.26 23.50 -33.60
C TYR A 106 -12.16 22.44 -34.71
N GLY A 107 -12.99 21.38 -34.69
CA GLY A 107 -13.02 20.33 -35.68
C GLY A 107 -11.75 19.48 -35.70
N LEU A 108 -11.09 19.32 -34.55
CA LEU A 108 -9.82 18.61 -34.44
C LEU A 108 -10.07 17.12 -34.10
N LYS A 109 -9.31 16.21 -34.71
CA LYS A 109 -9.53 14.78 -34.46
C LYS A 109 -8.77 14.27 -33.24
N TYR A 110 -7.51 14.62 -33.12
CA TYR A 110 -6.63 14.10 -32.05
C TYR A 110 -5.81 15.24 -31.48
N ILE A 111 -6.03 15.54 -30.20
CA ILE A 111 -5.30 16.61 -29.50
C ILE A 111 -4.69 16.08 -28.22
N GLN A 112 -3.66 16.76 -27.76
CA GLN A 112 -3.02 16.53 -26.48
C GLN A 112 -2.90 17.89 -25.79
N LEU A 113 -3.29 17.94 -24.51
CA LEU A 113 -3.20 19.16 -23.71
C LEU A 113 -1.91 19.15 -22.91
N ILE A 114 -1.15 20.23 -22.98
CA ILE A 114 0.10 20.41 -22.23
C ILE A 114 -0.05 21.62 -21.32
N PHE A 115 0.24 21.39 -20.04
CA PHE A 115 0.25 22.43 -19.02
C PHE A 115 1.61 22.43 -18.31
N ARG A 116 2.31 23.58 -18.35
CA ARG A 116 3.64 23.75 -17.72
C ARG A 116 4.66 22.67 -18.14
N GLY A 117 4.61 22.27 -19.42
CA GLY A 117 5.53 21.28 -19.97
C GLY A 117 5.17 19.82 -19.69
N LYS A 118 4.06 19.56 -19.00
CA LYS A 118 3.54 18.21 -18.73
C LYS A 118 2.26 17.97 -19.50
N THR A 119 2.11 16.78 -20.07
CA THR A 119 0.86 16.36 -20.73
C THR A 119 -0.21 16.13 -19.66
N LEU A 120 -1.41 16.70 -19.89
CA LEU A 120 -2.56 16.43 -19.03
C LEU A 120 -3.10 15.02 -19.32
N THR A 121 -3.29 14.26 -18.26
CA THR A 121 -3.89 12.91 -18.34
C THR A 121 -5.41 13.06 -18.56
N PRO A 122 -5.98 12.46 -19.61
CA PRO A 122 -7.41 12.67 -19.93
C PRO A 122 -8.37 12.30 -18.81
N GLU A 123 -8.11 11.21 -18.10
CA GLU A 123 -8.97 10.65 -17.06
C GLU A 123 -8.94 11.43 -15.75
N LYS A 124 -7.89 12.24 -15.54
CA LYS A 124 -7.69 13.00 -14.30
C LYS A 124 -8.37 14.36 -14.37
N ARG A 125 -8.87 14.81 -13.22
CA ARG A 125 -9.47 16.14 -13.09
C ARG A 125 -8.40 17.23 -13.27
N LEU A 126 -8.85 18.41 -13.68
CA LEU A 126 -7.96 19.56 -13.93
C LEU A 126 -7.28 20.05 -12.64
N ASP A 127 -8.03 20.11 -11.54
CA ASP A 127 -7.52 20.54 -10.24
C ASP A 127 -6.43 19.58 -9.72
N GLU A 128 -6.61 18.27 -9.94
CA GLU A 128 -5.62 17.24 -9.58
C GLU A 128 -4.30 17.43 -10.35
N GLN A 129 -4.39 18.03 -11.53
CA GLN A 129 -3.23 18.28 -12.40
C GLN A 129 -2.70 19.71 -12.24
N ASN A 130 -3.06 20.38 -11.14
CA ASN A 130 -2.62 21.73 -10.77
C ASN A 130 -3.04 22.84 -11.75
N VAL A 131 -4.05 22.59 -12.58
CA VAL A 131 -4.66 23.62 -13.42
C VAL A 131 -5.48 24.56 -12.52
N LYS A 132 -5.33 25.86 -12.71
CA LYS A 132 -6.00 26.91 -11.94
C LYS A 132 -6.73 27.86 -12.89
N ASN A 133 -7.52 28.76 -12.31
CA ASN A 133 -8.14 29.84 -13.07
C ASN A 133 -7.08 30.64 -13.83
N ASN A 134 -7.36 30.98 -15.08
CA ASN A 134 -6.47 31.68 -16.03
C ASN A 134 -5.17 30.90 -16.37
N SER A 135 -5.16 29.58 -16.17
CA SER A 135 -4.05 28.74 -16.63
C SER A 135 -3.99 28.71 -18.16
N LYS A 136 -2.76 28.72 -18.69
CA LYS A 136 -2.50 28.60 -20.12
C LYS A 136 -2.23 27.14 -20.46
N ILE A 137 -3.10 26.56 -21.27
CA ILE A 137 -3.02 25.17 -21.72
C ILE A 137 -2.68 25.16 -23.22
N MET A 138 -1.57 24.52 -23.57
CA MET A 138 -1.18 24.34 -24.96
C MET A 138 -1.93 23.17 -25.57
N VAL A 139 -2.53 23.38 -26.73
CA VAL A 139 -3.22 22.35 -27.52
C VAL A 139 -2.26 21.89 -28.61
N LEU A 140 -1.85 20.61 -28.54
CA LEU A 140 -1.02 19.98 -29.56
C LEU A 140 -1.87 19.07 -30.43
N LEU A 141 -1.68 19.14 -31.74
CA LEU A 141 -2.26 18.17 -32.68
C LEU A 141 -1.38 16.92 -32.69
N VAL A 142 -2.02 15.78 -32.48
CA VAL A 142 -1.32 14.48 -32.47
C VAL A 142 -1.73 13.70 -33.73
N SER A 143 -0.77 13.17 -34.45
CA SER A 143 -1.05 12.32 -35.59
C SER A 143 -1.62 10.97 -35.15
N GLU A 144 -2.47 10.37 -35.96
CA GLU A 144 -3.08 9.07 -35.66
C GLU A 144 -2.05 7.95 -35.42
N PRO A 145 -0.95 7.87 -36.19
CA PRO A 145 0.10 6.88 -35.88
C PRO A 145 0.75 7.09 -34.52
N GLU A 146 0.98 8.33 -34.12
CA GLU A 146 1.60 8.66 -32.82
C GLU A 146 0.68 8.34 -31.65
N ARG A 147 -0.62 8.60 -31.79
CA ARG A 147 -1.64 8.23 -30.79
C ARG A 147 -1.68 6.70 -30.61
N LYS A 148 -1.71 5.94 -31.71
CA LYS A 148 -1.68 4.46 -31.66
C LYS A 148 -0.44 3.97 -30.96
N LYS A 149 0.73 4.56 -31.23
CA LYS A 149 2.00 4.23 -30.57
C LYS A 149 1.92 4.48 -29.07
N GLN A 150 1.40 5.64 -28.64
CA GLN A 150 1.23 5.97 -27.21
C GLN A 150 0.30 4.98 -26.50
N MET A 151 -0.81 4.59 -27.15
CA MET A 151 -1.74 3.60 -26.60
C MET A 151 -1.08 2.23 -26.43
N VAL A 152 -0.33 1.78 -27.45
CA VAL A 152 0.40 0.51 -27.39
C VAL A 152 1.44 0.53 -26.26
N GLU A 153 2.18 1.63 -26.12
CA GLU A 153 3.18 1.79 -25.05
C GLU A 153 2.53 1.73 -23.66
N LEU A 154 1.37 2.37 -23.51
CA LEU A 154 0.63 2.36 -22.22
C LEU A 154 0.10 0.96 -21.89
N GLU A 155 -0.47 0.27 -22.88
CA GLU A 155 -0.94 -1.12 -22.71
C GLU A 155 0.21 -2.08 -22.40
N GLU A 156 1.34 -1.92 -23.07
CA GLU A 156 2.52 -2.74 -22.82
C GLU A 156 3.09 -2.50 -21.41
N LYS A 157 3.13 -1.24 -20.97
CA LYS A 157 3.54 -0.88 -19.61
C LYS A 157 2.63 -1.55 -18.58
N LYS A 158 1.32 -1.46 -18.76
CA LYS A 158 0.33 -2.10 -17.87
C LYS A 158 0.51 -3.60 -17.84
N ARG A 159 0.65 -4.24 -19.01
CA ARG A 159 0.88 -5.69 -19.12
C ARG A 159 2.16 -6.12 -18.39
N THR A 160 3.23 -5.36 -18.53
CA THR A 160 4.51 -5.62 -17.86
C THR A 160 4.36 -5.51 -16.32
N GLN A 161 3.64 -4.51 -15.85
CA GLN A 161 3.34 -4.35 -14.41
C GLN A 161 2.51 -5.53 -13.89
N ASP A 162 1.46 -5.92 -14.60
CA ASP A 162 0.60 -7.06 -14.22
C ASP A 162 1.40 -8.36 -14.18
N GLN A 163 2.27 -8.61 -15.18
CA GLN A 163 3.16 -9.77 -15.21
C GLN A 163 4.12 -9.78 -14.02
N SER A 164 4.69 -8.62 -13.68
CA SER A 164 5.58 -8.49 -12.53
C SER A 164 4.86 -8.85 -11.22
N VAL A 165 3.64 -8.35 -11.03
CA VAL A 165 2.80 -8.67 -9.85
C VAL A 165 2.51 -10.18 -9.79
N GLN A 166 2.13 -10.79 -10.92
CA GLN A 166 1.85 -12.23 -10.98
C GLN A 166 3.08 -13.08 -10.67
N ARG A 167 4.26 -12.71 -11.18
CA ARG A 167 5.51 -13.42 -10.91
C ARG A 167 5.87 -13.33 -9.42
N THR A 168 5.78 -12.14 -8.85
CA THR A 168 6.01 -11.90 -7.40
C THR A 168 5.06 -12.75 -6.56
N GLN A 169 3.77 -12.75 -6.91
CA GLN A 169 2.75 -13.56 -6.22
C GLN A 169 3.11 -15.04 -6.25
N LYS A 170 3.40 -15.58 -7.43
CA LYS A 170 3.70 -17.01 -7.61
C LYS A 170 4.97 -17.40 -6.82
N GLY A 171 6.04 -16.60 -6.90
CA GLY A 171 7.28 -16.88 -6.18
C GLY A 171 7.09 -16.95 -4.67
N PHE A 172 6.42 -15.94 -4.08
CA PHE A 172 6.14 -15.94 -2.64
C PHE A 172 5.09 -16.98 -2.23
N GLN A 173 4.17 -17.33 -3.13
CA GLN A 173 3.23 -18.43 -2.89
C GLN A 173 3.97 -19.76 -2.74
N ILE A 174 4.90 -20.08 -3.65
CA ILE A 174 5.75 -21.29 -3.56
C ILE A 174 6.51 -21.28 -2.22
N LEU A 175 7.17 -20.16 -1.88
CA LEU A 175 7.89 -20.03 -0.61
C LEU A 175 6.99 -20.21 0.61
N SER A 176 5.74 -19.72 0.55
CA SER A 176 4.79 -19.80 1.67
C SER A 176 4.28 -21.23 1.91
N GLU A 177 4.35 -22.07 0.91
CA GLU A 177 3.91 -23.49 0.97
C GLU A 177 5.02 -24.43 1.47
N ARG A 178 6.27 -23.96 1.46
CA ARG A 178 7.40 -24.72 1.99
C ARG A 178 7.33 -24.80 3.51
N ASP A 179 7.58 -25.97 4.04
CA ASP A 179 7.46 -26.26 5.48
C ASP A 179 8.82 -26.39 6.20
N GLY A 180 9.92 -26.22 5.50
CA GLY A 180 11.26 -26.30 6.06
C GLY A 180 11.74 -27.73 6.30
N THR A 181 11.10 -28.73 5.67
CA THR A 181 11.47 -30.15 5.83
C THR A 181 12.55 -30.60 4.85
N ASP A 182 12.86 -29.79 3.85
CA ASP A 182 13.92 -30.07 2.88
C ASP A 182 15.24 -29.45 3.33
N ASP A 183 16.34 -29.86 2.70
CA ASP A 183 17.68 -29.35 3.00
C ASP A 183 17.70 -27.83 2.90
N PRO A 184 18.00 -27.09 3.96
CA PRO A 184 18.04 -25.63 3.96
C PRO A 184 19.01 -25.03 2.96
N ALA A 185 20.08 -25.75 2.60
CA ALA A 185 21.07 -25.28 1.64
C ALA A 185 20.55 -25.31 0.20
N MET A 186 19.60 -26.23 -0.08
CA MET A 186 19.05 -26.44 -1.43
C MET A 186 17.66 -25.84 -1.61
N THR A 187 16.92 -25.66 -0.52
CA THR A 187 15.50 -25.27 -0.57
C THR A 187 15.26 -24.10 0.40
N PRO A 188 15.37 -22.85 -0.07
CA PRO A 188 15.10 -21.69 0.79
C PRO A 188 13.71 -21.73 1.41
N PHE A 189 13.61 -21.34 2.66
CA PHE A 189 12.41 -21.40 3.49
C PHE A 189 12.25 -20.07 4.25
N LEU A 190 11.02 -19.55 4.33
CA LEU A 190 10.71 -18.32 5.05
C LEU A 190 9.93 -18.62 6.34
N GLU A 191 10.41 -18.09 7.44
CA GLU A 191 9.76 -18.16 8.74
C GLU A 191 9.49 -16.74 9.26
N ILE A 192 8.31 -16.54 9.83
CA ILE A 192 7.94 -15.24 10.39
C ILE A 192 8.36 -15.23 11.87
N ALA A 193 9.11 -14.20 12.24
CA ALA A 193 9.63 -14.03 13.59
C ALA A 193 9.26 -12.65 14.15
N ASP A 194 9.33 -12.53 15.49
CA ASP A 194 9.15 -11.25 16.16
C ASP A 194 10.42 -10.38 16.02
N GLN A 195 10.40 -9.17 16.61
CA GLN A 195 11.53 -8.24 16.56
C GLN A 195 12.81 -8.75 17.27
N LYS A 196 12.68 -9.84 18.04
CA LYS A 196 13.81 -10.50 18.71
C LYS A 196 14.28 -11.75 17.97
N GLY A 197 13.65 -12.10 16.85
CA GLY A 197 13.97 -13.28 16.06
C GLY A 197 13.28 -14.58 16.51
N ASN A 198 12.33 -14.51 17.45
CA ASN A 198 11.60 -15.70 17.89
C ASN A 198 10.48 -16.02 16.89
N PRO A 199 10.38 -17.27 16.42
CA PRO A 199 9.31 -17.66 15.49
C PRO A 199 7.92 -17.43 16.08
N LEU A 200 7.01 -16.92 15.28
CA LEU A 200 5.64 -16.66 15.69
C LEU A 200 4.73 -17.86 15.35
N LYS A 201 3.94 -18.30 16.32
CA LYS A 201 2.92 -19.34 16.12
C LYS A 201 1.67 -18.68 15.51
N ILE A 202 1.52 -18.81 14.21
CA ILE A 202 0.45 -18.21 13.44
C ILE A 202 -0.28 -19.32 12.67
N PRO A 203 -1.62 -19.31 12.59
CA PRO A 203 -2.34 -20.29 11.76
C PRO A 203 -1.84 -20.28 10.31
N HIS A 204 -1.77 -21.44 9.68
CA HIS A 204 -1.14 -21.63 8.36
C HIS A 204 -1.71 -20.67 7.30
N SER A 205 -3.03 -20.48 7.26
CA SER A 205 -3.68 -19.57 6.29
C SER A 205 -3.23 -18.12 6.47
N LYS A 206 -3.09 -17.68 7.73
CA LYS A 206 -2.62 -16.31 8.06
C LYS A 206 -1.10 -16.19 7.81
N LYS A 207 -0.34 -17.24 8.07
CA LYS A 207 1.11 -17.28 7.77
C LYS A 207 1.34 -17.08 6.26
N LYS A 208 0.58 -17.80 5.42
CA LYS A 208 0.66 -17.66 3.96
C LYS A 208 0.36 -16.23 3.51
N ALA A 209 -0.73 -15.64 4.00
CA ALA A 209 -1.12 -14.27 3.68
C ALA A 209 -0.05 -13.26 4.14
N LEU A 210 0.54 -13.48 5.32
CA LEU A 210 1.57 -12.58 5.87
C LEU A 210 2.88 -12.66 5.07
N ILE A 211 3.30 -13.85 4.63
CA ILE A 211 4.49 -14.03 3.76
C ILE A 211 4.27 -13.31 2.42
N LEU A 212 3.09 -13.47 1.81
CA LEU A 212 2.75 -12.77 0.56
C LEU A 212 2.73 -11.24 0.76
N ALA A 213 2.13 -10.78 1.86
CA ALA A 213 2.06 -9.36 2.19
C ALA A 213 3.46 -8.75 2.34
N MET A 214 4.31 -9.41 3.12
CA MET A 214 5.70 -8.96 3.33
C MET A 214 6.49 -9.00 2.02
N GLY A 215 6.34 -10.05 1.23
CA GLY A 215 7.02 -10.20 -0.06
C GLY A 215 6.65 -9.10 -1.05
N PHE A 216 5.36 -8.84 -1.19
CA PHE A 216 4.88 -7.73 -2.02
C PHE A 216 5.38 -6.37 -1.52
N HIS A 217 5.42 -6.18 -0.20
CA HIS A 217 5.92 -4.95 0.42
C HIS A 217 7.40 -4.74 0.08
N GLU A 218 8.23 -5.77 0.25
CA GLU A 218 9.68 -5.66 -0.07
C GLU A 218 9.91 -5.39 -1.56
N LYS A 219 9.18 -6.06 -2.45
CA LYS A 219 9.22 -5.75 -3.89
C LYS A 219 8.84 -4.29 -4.16
N GLY A 220 7.77 -3.82 -3.54
CA GLY A 220 7.33 -2.41 -3.64
C GLY A 220 8.42 -1.45 -3.20
N ARG A 221 9.05 -1.72 -2.11
CA ARG A 221 10.18 -0.91 -1.61
C ARG A 221 11.42 -0.92 -2.52
N UNK A 222 11.59 -1.98 -3.01
CA UNK A 222 12.57 -2.08 -3.97
C UNK A 222 12.41 -1.22 -5.15
N LEU A 223 11.24 -1.16 -5.56
CA LEU A 223 10.87 -0.29 -6.68
C LEU A 223 10.87 1.19 -6.28
N MET A 224 10.46 1.51 -5.05
CA MET A 224 10.55 2.88 -4.50
C MET A 224 11.99 3.39 -4.51
N LYS A 225 12.96 2.57 -4.11
CA LYS A 225 14.40 2.93 -4.15
C LYS A 225 14.87 3.25 -5.58
N LYS A 226 14.26 2.60 -6.58
CA LYS A 226 14.51 2.87 -8.01
C LYS A 226 13.67 4.04 -8.53
N LYS A 227 12.91 4.71 -7.67
CA LYS A 227 11.98 5.82 -7.98
C LYS A 227 10.90 5.41 -8.99
N GLN A 228 10.59 4.11 -9.08
CA GLN A 228 9.52 3.56 -9.92
C GLN A 228 8.22 3.46 -9.11
N TYR A 229 7.68 4.64 -8.73
CA TYR A 229 6.57 4.73 -7.76
C TYR A 229 5.26 4.13 -8.27
N ASP A 230 5.00 4.20 -9.58
CA ASP A 230 3.81 3.60 -10.20
C ASP A 230 3.85 2.07 -10.10
N ALA A 231 4.99 1.46 -10.46
CA ALA A 231 5.19 0.02 -10.34
C ALA A 231 5.22 -0.41 -8.87
N ALA A 232 5.86 0.39 -8.00
CA ALA A 232 5.87 0.15 -6.55
C ALA A 232 4.45 0.08 -6.00
N LEU A 233 3.62 1.06 -6.37
CA LEU A 233 2.24 1.15 -5.88
C LEU A 233 1.42 -0.09 -6.24
N CYS A 234 1.62 -0.66 -7.45
CA CYS A 234 0.94 -1.91 -7.86
C CYS A 234 1.23 -3.05 -6.86
N HIS A 235 2.48 -3.19 -6.42
CA HIS A 235 2.89 -4.22 -5.46
C HIS A 235 2.44 -3.89 -4.03
N LEU A 236 2.55 -2.64 -3.62
CA LEU A 236 2.15 -2.20 -2.27
C LEU A 236 0.65 -2.38 -2.02
N VAL A 237 -0.19 -2.15 -3.02
CA VAL A 237 -1.64 -2.37 -2.93
C VAL A 237 -1.93 -3.88 -2.78
N GLN A 238 -1.19 -4.75 -3.48
CA GLN A 238 -1.29 -6.20 -3.28
C GLN A 238 -0.87 -6.60 -1.86
N ALA A 239 0.18 -5.98 -1.32
CA ALA A 239 0.60 -6.20 0.07
C ALA A 239 -0.53 -5.84 1.05
N ASP A 240 -1.18 -4.71 0.84
CA ASP A 240 -2.30 -4.22 1.67
C ASP A 240 -3.48 -5.21 1.64
N ASP A 241 -3.83 -5.73 0.46
CA ASP A 241 -4.86 -6.76 0.29
C ASP A 241 -4.51 -8.04 1.08
N GLN A 242 -3.27 -8.51 0.99
CA GLN A 242 -2.82 -9.72 1.71
C GLN A 242 -2.79 -9.49 3.23
N PHE A 243 -2.33 -8.32 3.70
CA PHE A 243 -2.41 -7.95 5.11
C PHE A 243 -3.87 -7.94 5.60
N GLY A 244 -4.80 -7.44 4.79
CA GLY A 244 -6.23 -7.44 5.10
C GLY A 244 -6.77 -8.83 5.47
N LYS A 245 -6.25 -9.89 4.85
CA LYS A 245 -6.65 -11.29 5.13
C LYS A 245 -6.16 -11.80 6.48
N CYS A 246 -5.21 -11.11 7.12
CA CYS A 246 -4.63 -11.55 8.41
C CYS A 246 -5.53 -11.19 9.62
N GLY A 247 -6.43 -10.23 9.45
CA GLY A 247 -7.35 -9.78 10.51
C GLY A 247 -6.78 -8.67 11.38
N SER A 248 -7.64 -7.79 11.82
CA SER A 248 -7.28 -6.54 12.51
C SER A 248 -6.49 -6.74 13.82
N LYS A 249 -6.76 -7.83 14.55
CA LYS A 249 -6.09 -8.14 15.81
C LYS A 249 -4.59 -8.41 15.59
N LEU A 250 -4.23 -9.15 14.54
CA LEU A 250 -2.83 -9.41 14.19
C LEU A 250 -2.18 -8.14 13.64
N LEU A 251 -2.86 -7.44 12.73
CA LEU A 251 -2.31 -6.24 12.06
C LEU A 251 -1.95 -5.12 13.03
N SER A 252 -2.72 -4.95 14.11
CA SER A 252 -2.46 -3.90 15.10
C SER A 252 -1.16 -4.12 15.90
N THR A 253 -0.53 -5.30 15.78
CA THR A 253 0.72 -5.65 16.47
C THR A 253 1.91 -5.82 15.51
N VAL A 254 1.71 -5.59 14.21
CA VAL A 254 2.72 -5.75 13.17
C VAL A 254 3.08 -4.36 12.61
N ASP A 255 4.22 -3.84 13.00
CA ASP A 255 4.68 -2.51 12.57
C ASP A 255 4.92 -2.42 11.05
N ASN A 256 5.24 -3.53 10.39
CA ASN A 256 5.32 -3.61 8.92
C ASN A 256 4.05 -3.10 8.24
N TYR A 257 2.88 -3.32 8.86
CA TYR A 257 1.61 -2.82 8.33
C TYR A 257 1.56 -1.29 8.35
N ALA A 258 2.05 -0.66 9.42
CA ALA A 258 2.14 0.80 9.51
C ALA A 258 3.13 1.36 8.46
N VAL A 259 4.28 0.70 8.31
CA VAL A 259 5.29 1.08 7.29
C VAL A 259 4.69 1.00 5.89
N LEU A 260 3.93 -0.06 5.59
CA LEU A 260 3.24 -0.21 4.30
C LEU A 260 2.28 0.96 4.04
N GLN A 261 1.49 1.36 5.05
CA GLN A 261 0.56 2.47 4.89
C GLN A 261 1.31 3.77 4.56
N LEU A 262 2.46 4.02 5.22
CA LEU A 262 3.33 5.17 4.91
C LEU A 262 3.87 5.09 3.47
N ASP A 263 4.36 3.92 3.06
CA ASP A 263 4.96 3.73 1.73
C ASP A 263 3.93 3.97 0.61
N ILE A 264 2.69 3.52 0.80
CA ILE A 264 1.59 3.78 -0.16
C ILE A 264 1.35 5.30 -0.30
N VAL A 265 1.21 6.00 0.83
CA VAL A 265 0.97 7.45 0.80
C VAL A 265 2.20 8.20 0.27
N TRP A 266 3.40 7.71 0.53
CA TRP A 266 4.63 8.26 -0.04
C TRP A 266 4.60 8.17 -1.58
N CYS A 267 4.17 7.02 -2.12
CA CYS A 267 4.00 6.85 -3.57
C CYS A 267 2.92 7.81 -4.13
N TYR A 268 1.80 7.98 -3.42
CA TYR A 268 0.77 8.96 -3.82
C TYR A 268 1.35 10.36 -3.92
N GLN A 269 2.14 10.78 -2.92
CA GLN A 269 2.79 12.09 -2.90
C GLN A 269 3.79 12.22 -4.06
N ALA A 270 4.61 11.20 -4.29
CA ALA A 270 5.61 11.19 -5.36
C ALA A 270 4.96 11.24 -6.76
N LEU A 271 3.81 10.60 -6.93
CA LEU A 271 3.02 10.60 -8.18
C LEU A 271 2.09 11.81 -8.31
N GLU A 272 2.05 12.67 -7.30
CA GLU A 272 1.13 13.83 -7.23
C GLU A 272 -0.35 13.43 -7.39
N ALA A 273 -0.73 12.28 -6.82
CA ALA A 273 -2.05 11.66 -6.94
C ALA A 273 -3.05 12.28 -5.95
N LEU A 274 -3.50 13.50 -6.22
CA LEU A 274 -4.39 14.27 -5.33
C LEU A 274 -5.77 13.61 -5.15
N PHE A 275 -6.19 12.79 -6.11
CA PHE A 275 -7.46 12.04 -6.03
C PHE A 275 -7.45 10.97 -4.91
N CYS A 276 -6.29 10.63 -4.36
CA CYS A 276 -6.14 9.69 -3.25
C CYS A 276 -6.15 10.38 -1.87
N LEU A 277 -6.64 11.63 -1.77
CA LEU A 277 -6.54 12.43 -0.55
C LEU A 277 -7.26 11.78 0.64
N ASP A 278 -8.49 11.29 0.45
CA ASP A 278 -9.26 10.65 1.53
C ASP A 278 -8.67 9.30 1.93
N ASP A 279 -8.20 8.52 0.98
CA ASP A 279 -7.48 7.27 1.26
C ASP A 279 -6.18 7.56 2.02
N SER A 280 -5.46 8.62 1.63
CA SER A 280 -4.23 9.06 2.33
C SER A 280 -4.50 9.39 3.80
N LYS A 281 -5.59 10.11 4.09
CA LYS A 281 -6.01 10.43 5.48
C LYS A 281 -6.19 9.16 6.31
N GLN A 282 -6.95 8.21 5.77
CA GLN A 282 -7.24 6.96 6.45
C GLN A 282 -5.98 6.13 6.67
N ARG A 283 -5.09 6.08 5.67
CA ARG A 283 -3.83 5.34 5.75
C ARG A 283 -2.89 5.94 6.80
N LEU A 284 -2.72 7.25 6.82
CA LEU A 284 -1.86 7.92 7.81
C LEU A 284 -2.41 7.75 9.22
N GLN A 285 -3.74 7.77 9.40
CA GLN A 285 -4.35 7.49 10.70
C GLN A 285 -4.09 6.05 11.14
N ARG A 286 -4.28 5.06 10.24
CA ARG A 286 -3.97 3.66 10.53
C ARG A 286 -2.49 3.46 10.89
N ALA A 287 -1.58 4.13 10.18
CA ALA A 287 -0.14 4.07 10.47
C ALA A 287 0.17 4.62 11.85
N GLU A 288 -0.35 5.79 12.18
CA GLU A 288 -0.15 6.45 13.48
C GLU A 288 -0.69 5.58 14.64
N ASP A 289 -1.91 5.05 14.50
CA ASP A 289 -2.53 4.16 15.49
C ASP A 289 -1.72 2.88 15.68
N CYS A 290 -1.24 2.30 14.60
CA CYS A 290 -0.43 1.07 14.64
C CYS A 290 0.93 1.32 15.29
N PHE A 291 1.61 2.42 14.95
CA PHE A 291 2.88 2.80 15.60
C PHE A 291 2.67 3.03 17.11
N LEU A 292 1.57 3.67 17.50
CA LEU A 292 1.26 3.87 18.91
C LEU A 292 1.10 2.53 19.65
N LYS A 293 0.42 1.57 19.04
CA LYS A 293 0.24 0.22 19.63
C LYS A 293 1.54 -0.57 19.67
N CYS A 294 2.34 -0.53 18.61
CA CYS A 294 3.59 -1.29 18.50
C CYS A 294 4.70 -0.72 19.39
N TYR A 295 4.86 0.60 19.38
CA TYR A 295 6.00 1.29 20.00
C TYR A 295 5.67 1.93 21.35
N GLY A 296 4.38 2.07 21.69
CA GLY A 296 3.91 2.69 22.92
C GLY A 296 3.95 4.22 22.85
N ASP A 297 3.35 4.86 23.84
CA ASP A 297 3.35 6.31 23.92
C ASP A 297 4.79 6.84 24.00
N ARG A 298 5.09 7.85 23.17
CA ARG A 298 6.45 8.42 23.03
C ARG A 298 7.53 7.36 22.78
N GLN A 299 7.16 6.26 22.10
CA GLN A 299 8.07 5.16 21.75
C GLN A 299 8.72 4.47 22.97
N GLN A 300 8.09 4.52 24.13
CA GLN A 300 8.61 3.94 25.37
C GLN A 300 8.82 2.42 25.27
N ARG A 301 7.91 1.72 24.60
CA ARG A 301 8.02 0.27 24.42
C ARG A 301 9.21 -0.06 23.51
N LEU A 302 9.41 0.69 22.43
CA LEU A 302 10.54 0.55 21.52
C LEU A 302 11.86 0.77 22.26
N MET A 303 11.93 1.82 23.10
CA MET A 303 13.09 2.10 23.94
C MET A 303 13.43 0.94 24.88
N LYS A 304 12.40 0.32 25.50
CA LYS A 304 12.59 -0.86 26.37
C LYS A 304 13.10 -2.10 25.62
N ILE A 305 12.64 -2.29 24.37
CA ILE A 305 13.01 -3.48 23.57
C ILE A 305 14.39 -3.31 22.93
N LYS A 306 14.67 -2.17 22.30
CA LYS A 306 15.87 -1.94 21.49
C LYS A 306 16.92 -1.06 22.16
N GLY A 307 16.56 -0.36 23.24
CA GLY A 307 17.46 0.55 23.94
C GLY A 307 17.68 1.89 23.25
N ASN A 308 17.05 2.12 22.10
CA ASN A 308 17.11 3.38 21.36
C ASN A 308 15.92 3.52 20.41
N THR A 309 15.66 4.74 19.94
CA THR A 309 14.58 5.04 18.98
C THR A 309 15.11 5.77 17.73
N GLY A 310 16.41 6.07 17.68
CA GLY A 310 16.98 6.91 16.65
C GLY A 310 16.84 6.40 15.22
N ARG A 311 16.78 5.08 15.06
CA ARG A 311 16.62 4.47 13.73
C ARG A 311 15.20 4.60 13.21
N GLU A 312 14.22 4.37 14.06
CA GLU A 312 12.79 4.43 13.73
C GLU A 312 12.27 5.85 13.56
N GLU A 313 13.00 6.86 14.03
CA GLU A 313 12.64 8.28 13.87
C GLU A 313 12.44 8.67 12.40
N GLY A 314 13.10 7.98 11.45
CA GLY A 314 12.89 8.18 10.03
C GLY A 314 11.46 7.90 9.56
N LEU A 315 10.79 6.92 10.18
CA LEU A 315 9.38 6.61 9.90
C LEU A 315 8.47 7.76 10.33
N PHE A 316 8.76 8.33 11.51
CA PHE A 316 8.01 9.48 12.03
C PHE A 316 8.27 10.75 11.22
N LEU A 317 9.48 10.91 10.69
CA LEU A 317 9.80 12.00 9.77
C LEU A 317 8.88 11.94 8.53
N ARG A 318 8.79 10.77 7.87
CA ARG A 318 7.91 10.57 6.73
C ARG A 318 6.43 10.79 7.11
N LEU A 319 6.00 10.26 8.26
CA LEU A 319 4.63 10.45 8.76
C LEU A 319 4.29 11.94 8.89
N TYR A 320 5.14 12.73 9.55
CA TYR A 320 4.88 14.16 9.77
C TYR A 320 4.94 14.96 8.47
N LEU A 321 5.84 14.62 7.53
CA LEU A 321 5.88 15.25 6.21
C LEU A 321 4.57 15.01 5.43
N LEU A 322 4.10 13.77 5.42
CA LEU A 322 2.85 13.41 4.74
C LEU A 322 1.64 14.07 5.42
N GLN A 323 1.61 14.11 6.75
CA GLN A 323 0.57 14.80 7.50
C GLN A 323 0.57 16.31 7.24
N SER A 324 1.75 16.91 7.07
CA SER A 324 1.89 18.34 6.75
C SER A 324 1.33 18.64 5.34
N ILE A 325 1.69 17.83 4.33
CA ILE A 325 1.15 17.97 2.97
C ILE A 325 -0.37 17.84 2.99
N LEU A 326 -0.85 16.82 3.68
CA LEU A 326 -2.28 16.52 3.78
C LEU A 326 -3.05 17.67 4.42
N ALA A 327 -2.53 18.23 5.51
CA ALA A 327 -3.12 19.37 6.20
C ALA A 327 -3.17 20.60 5.28
N HIS A 328 -2.09 20.86 4.54
CA HIS A 328 -2.04 21.96 3.55
C HIS A 328 -3.09 21.77 2.45
N LEU A 329 -3.24 20.54 1.92
CA LEU A 329 -4.22 20.24 0.88
C LEU A 329 -5.66 20.35 1.38
N CYS A 330 -5.86 20.29 2.69
CA CYS A 330 -7.16 20.47 3.36
C CYS A 330 -7.36 21.89 3.90
N ASP A 331 -6.55 22.84 3.48
CA ASP A 331 -6.58 24.26 3.88
C ASP A 331 -6.36 24.48 5.38
N ASN A 332 -5.70 23.54 6.08
CA ASN A 332 -5.36 23.66 7.50
C ASN A 332 -3.88 24.04 7.63
N GLU A 333 -3.59 25.34 7.37
CA GLU A 333 -2.23 25.90 7.36
C GLU A 333 -1.55 25.80 8.73
N HIS A 334 -2.33 25.95 9.83
CA HIS A 334 -1.80 25.84 11.18
C HIS A 334 -1.24 24.45 11.44
N GLN A 335 -2.03 23.41 11.13
CA GLN A 335 -1.62 22.01 11.31
C GLN A 335 -0.46 21.66 10.36
N ALA A 336 -0.50 22.16 9.12
CA ALA A 336 0.57 21.95 8.13
C ALA A 336 1.91 22.49 8.65
N THR A 337 1.90 23.72 9.19
CA THR A 337 3.10 24.37 9.76
C THR A 337 3.59 23.62 11.00
N GLN A 338 2.68 23.20 11.87
CA GLN A 338 3.01 22.44 13.09
C GLN A 338 3.69 21.11 12.74
N LYS A 339 3.12 20.36 11.80
CA LYS A 339 3.67 19.06 11.37
C LYS A 339 4.99 19.23 10.63
N LEU A 340 5.12 20.28 9.81
CA LEU A 340 6.40 20.60 9.15
C LEU A 340 7.49 20.87 10.18
N LYS A 341 7.20 21.66 11.22
CA LYS A 341 8.16 21.95 12.29
C LYS A 341 8.63 20.66 12.97
N GLN A 342 7.69 19.76 13.32
CA GLN A 342 8.03 18.45 13.88
C GLN A 342 8.94 17.65 12.95
N ALA A 343 8.65 17.67 11.64
CA ALA A 343 9.47 17.00 10.64
C ALA A 343 10.86 17.61 10.54
N GLU A 344 10.97 18.94 10.56
CA GLU A 344 12.27 19.64 10.50
C GLU A 344 13.14 19.34 11.74
N ASP A 345 12.54 19.28 12.92
CA ASP A 345 13.24 18.91 14.16
C ASP A 345 13.80 17.49 14.07
N LEU A 346 13.01 16.54 13.55
CA LEU A 346 13.45 15.16 13.30
C LEU A 346 14.53 15.09 12.23
N TYR A 347 14.33 15.80 11.11
CA TYR A 347 15.29 15.85 10.02
C TYR A 347 16.65 16.34 10.51
N GLY A 348 16.67 17.40 11.32
CA GLY A 348 17.90 17.94 11.91
C GLY A 348 18.65 16.91 12.77
N ARG A 349 17.90 16.10 13.56
CA ARG A 349 18.50 15.04 14.38
C ARG A 349 18.99 13.85 13.55
N LEU A 350 18.32 13.54 12.45
CA LEU A 350 18.64 12.38 11.59
C LEU A 350 19.77 12.69 10.59
N CYS A 351 20.05 13.97 10.32
CA CYS A 351 21.17 14.38 9.49
C CYS A 351 22.49 14.03 10.18
N LEU A 352 23.36 13.37 9.46
CA LEU A 352 24.62 12.86 9.98
C LEU A 352 25.82 13.66 9.42
N ASP A 353 26.82 13.79 10.24
CA ASP A 353 28.11 14.38 9.86
C ASP A 353 28.83 13.45 8.88
N PRO A 354 29.20 13.93 7.66
CA PRO A 354 29.92 13.10 6.70
C PRO A 354 31.29 12.61 7.21
N GLY A 355 31.94 13.37 8.07
CA GLY A 355 33.22 12.99 8.68
C GLY A 355 33.08 11.76 9.58
N LYS A 356 32.03 11.75 10.42
CA LYS A 356 31.70 10.61 11.29
C LYS A 356 31.29 9.38 10.50
N MET A 357 30.53 9.58 9.41
CA MET A 357 30.17 8.51 8.48
C MET A 357 31.45 7.87 7.90
N LYS A 358 32.35 8.70 7.38
CA LYS A 358 33.62 8.25 6.80
C LYS A 358 34.46 7.50 7.84
N GLU A 359 34.57 8.01 9.07
CA GLU A 359 35.32 7.38 10.16
C GLU A 359 34.85 5.93 10.39
N LEU A 360 33.52 5.67 10.42
CA LEU A 360 32.99 4.32 10.56
C LEU A 360 33.25 3.46 9.32
N MET A 361 33.14 4.04 8.12
CA MET A 361 33.41 3.31 6.87
C MET A 361 34.88 2.93 6.78
N ASP A 362 35.80 3.78 7.24
CA ASP A 362 37.23 3.49 7.31
C ASP A 362 37.55 2.34 8.30
N LEU A 363 36.66 2.09 9.29
CA LEU A 363 36.73 0.93 10.19
C LEU A 363 36.17 -0.35 9.56
N GLY A 364 35.68 -0.30 8.31
CA GLY A 364 35.18 -1.48 7.59
C GLY A 364 33.68 -1.74 7.75
N PHE A 365 32.92 -0.76 8.23
CA PHE A 365 31.45 -0.83 8.26
C PHE A 365 30.87 -0.35 6.94
N SER A 366 29.73 -0.92 6.51
CA SER A 366 29.04 -0.43 5.32
C SER A 366 28.40 0.94 5.59
N GLU A 367 28.14 1.69 4.54
CA GLU A 367 27.46 3.00 4.63
C GLU A 367 26.12 2.89 5.37
N GLN A 368 25.37 1.83 5.07
CA GLN A 368 24.07 1.53 5.73
C GLN A 368 24.27 1.32 7.25
N GLU A 369 25.22 0.48 7.62
CA GLU A 369 25.53 0.19 9.04
C GLU A 369 25.98 1.45 9.77
N ALA A 370 26.87 2.24 9.14
CA ALA A 370 27.35 3.50 9.70
C ALA A 370 26.20 4.48 9.93
N ARG A 371 25.30 4.62 8.95
CA ARG A 371 24.12 5.52 9.03
C ARG A 371 23.18 5.10 10.15
N LEU A 372 22.79 3.82 10.18
CA LEU A 372 21.87 3.29 11.21
C LEU A 372 22.52 3.32 12.60
N GLY A 373 23.79 2.98 12.71
CA GLY A 373 24.52 2.99 13.99
C GLY A 373 24.67 4.40 14.56
N LEU A 374 25.02 5.39 13.73
CA LEU A 374 25.13 6.79 14.19
C LEU A 374 23.79 7.34 14.65
N ARG A 375 22.69 7.02 13.94
CA ARG A 375 21.35 7.44 14.36
C ARG A 375 20.95 6.81 15.69
N ALA A 376 21.22 5.51 15.86
CA ALA A 376 20.95 4.79 17.11
C ALA A 376 21.74 5.35 18.30
N CYS A 377 22.95 5.89 18.04
CA CYS A 377 23.88 6.37 19.08
C CYS A 377 24.00 7.91 19.09
N HIS A 378 23.06 8.62 18.47
CA HIS A 378 22.99 10.09 18.46
C HIS A 378 24.32 10.73 17.99
N GLY A 379 24.94 10.13 16.96
CA GLY A 379 26.15 10.64 16.34
C GLY A 379 27.44 10.39 17.13
N ILE A 380 27.45 9.49 18.12
CA ILE A 380 28.66 9.14 18.90
C ILE A 380 29.35 7.94 18.23
N VAL A 381 30.46 8.19 17.54
CA VAL A 381 31.17 7.23 16.67
C VAL A 381 31.58 5.95 17.43
N ASN A 382 32.22 6.07 18.60
CA ASN A 382 32.68 4.91 19.36
C ASN A 382 31.52 4.02 19.81
N LYS A 383 30.40 4.61 20.24
CA LYS A 383 29.20 3.86 20.61
C LYS A 383 28.56 3.20 19.38
N ALA A 384 28.55 3.90 18.24
CA ALA A 384 28.03 3.38 16.98
C ALA A 384 28.85 2.16 16.53
N ALA A 385 30.17 2.24 16.55
CA ALA A 385 31.06 1.14 16.20
C ALA A 385 30.83 -0.09 17.08
N GLN A 386 30.72 0.10 18.40
CA GLN A 386 30.43 -0.96 19.36
C GLN A 386 29.06 -1.59 19.08
N GLN A 387 28.04 -0.78 18.84
CA GLN A 387 26.68 -1.25 18.56
C GLN A 387 26.63 -2.04 17.26
N ILE A 388 27.26 -1.55 16.18
CA ILE A 388 27.30 -2.24 14.89
C ILE A 388 27.99 -3.60 15.05
N THR A 389 29.12 -3.66 15.75
CA THR A 389 29.86 -4.89 16.02
C THR A 389 28.98 -5.88 16.79
N HIS A 390 28.32 -5.42 17.85
CA HIS A 390 27.41 -6.24 18.65
C HIS A 390 26.25 -6.81 17.80
N ARG A 391 25.65 -5.96 16.98
CA ARG A 391 24.54 -6.38 16.07
C ARG A 391 25.02 -7.39 15.01
N ARG A 392 26.25 -7.23 14.48
CA ARG A 392 26.84 -8.24 13.58
C ARG A 392 26.97 -9.60 14.30
N GLN A 393 27.47 -9.59 15.53
CA GLN A 393 27.61 -10.80 16.34
C GLN A 393 26.25 -11.45 16.65
N GLU A 394 25.26 -10.67 17.09
CA GLU A 394 23.89 -11.14 17.34
C GLU A 394 23.28 -11.78 16.09
N ARG A 395 23.46 -11.14 14.95
CA ARG A 395 22.93 -11.61 13.65
C ARG A 395 23.58 -12.94 13.24
N GLU A 396 24.90 -13.05 13.41
CA GLU A 396 25.65 -14.29 13.12
C GLU A 396 25.22 -15.41 14.06
N GLU A 397 25.05 -15.11 15.33
CA GLU A 397 24.59 -16.09 16.31
C GLU A 397 23.17 -16.55 16.01
N MET A 398 22.28 -15.66 15.63
CA MET A 398 20.91 -16.01 15.21
C MET A 398 20.93 -16.93 13.99
N LYS A 399 21.71 -16.60 12.96
CA LYS A 399 21.87 -17.43 11.76
C LYS A 399 22.40 -18.83 12.11
N ARG A 400 23.37 -18.88 13.00
CA ARG A 400 23.95 -20.15 13.45
C ARG A 400 22.90 -21.00 14.19
N LYS A 401 22.18 -20.41 15.14
CA LYS A 401 21.12 -21.09 15.90
C LYS A 401 19.99 -21.56 14.97
N GLU A 402 19.60 -20.74 14.01
CA GLU A 402 18.57 -21.10 13.04
C GLU A 402 19.02 -22.25 12.13
N SER A 403 20.24 -22.18 11.63
CA SER A 403 20.83 -23.23 10.80
C SER A 403 20.89 -24.56 11.56
N GLU A 404 21.33 -24.53 12.83
CA GLU A 404 21.37 -25.70 13.70
C GLU A 404 19.97 -26.25 13.98
N LYS A 405 18.99 -25.38 14.25
CA LYS A 405 17.57 -25.75 14.43
C LYS A 405 17.03 -26.46 13.18
N ARG A 406 17.31 -25.93 12.01
CA ARG A 406 16.88 -26.50 10.72
C ARG A 406 17.54 -27.87 10.49
N ARG A 407 18.83 -27.97 10.78
CA ARG A 407 19.57 -29.24 10.64
C ARG A 407 18.98 -30.32 11.55
N ARG A 408 18.75 -30.01 12.83
CA ARG A 408 18.11 -30.94 13.79
C ARG A 408 16.75 -31.40 13.30
N ARG A 409 15.94 -30.47 12.77
CA ARG A 409 14.60 -30.76 12.24
C ARG A 409 14.67 -31.76 11.07
N VAL A 410 15.65 -31.63 10.19
CA VAL A 410 15.85 -32.56 9.05
C VAL A 410 16.26 -33.96 9.60
N GLU A 411 17.13 -34.00 10.61
CA GLU A 411 17.54 -35.23 11.28
C GLU A 411 16.34 -35.91 11.96
N ASP A 412 15.57 -35.17 12.74
CA ASP A 412 14.35 -35.66 13.43
C ASP A 412 13.32 -36.20 12.43
N LEU A 413 13.14 -35.48 11.32
CA LEU A 413 12.25 -35.92 10.23
C LEU A 413 12.72 -37.25 9.63
N ALA A 414 14.03 -37.41 9.43
CA ALA A 414 14.62 -38.64 8.90
C ALA A 414 14.36 -39.81 9.87
N ILE A 415 14.54 -39.59 11.17
CA ILE A 415 14.28 -40.61 12.21
C ILE A 415 12.80 -41.03 12.20
N LEU A 416 11.87 -40.08 12.15
CA LEU A 416 10.42 -40.39 12.11
C LEU A 416 10.06 -41.16 10.84
N ARG A 417 10.71 -40.86 9.72
CA ARG A 417 10.50 -41.58 8.45
C ARG A 417 11.03 -43.03 8.55
N GLU A 418 12.17 -43.24 9.20
CA GLU A 418 12.73 -44.60 9.45
C GLU A 418 11.79 -45.42 10.35
N LEU A 419 11.04 -44.74 11.24
CA LEU A 419 10.02 -45.39 12.08
C LEU A 419 8.73 -45.69 11.30
N GLY A 420 8.66 -45.32 10.00
CA GLY A 420 7.58 -45.70 9.11
C GLY A 420 6.51 -44.60 8.89
N TYR A 421 6.67 -43.42 9.44
CA TYR A 421 5.72 -42.32 9.26
C TYR A 421 5.96 -41.61 7.94
N SER A 422 4.88 -41.09 7.35
CA SER A 422 5.02 -40.30 6.11
C SER A 422 5.73 -38.96 6.39
N LYS A 423 6.41 -38.43 5.38
CA LYS A 423 7.08 -37.11 5.47
C LYS A 423 6.12 -36.00 5.94
N LYS A 424 4.88 -36.03 5.43
CA LYS A 424 3.86 -35.04 5.78
C LYS A 424 3.43 -35.14 7.25
N ASP A 425 3.14 -36.33 7.71
CA ASP A 425 2.69 -36.55 9.08
C ASP A 425 3.81 -36.24 10.09
N ALA A 426 5.03 -36.67 9.78
CA ALA A 426 6.23 -36.39 10.61
C ALA A 426 6.49 -34.87 10.68
N ALA A 427 6.43 -34.19 9.55
CA ALA A 427 6.59 -32.72 9.47
C ALA A 427 5.49 -32.01 10.26
N TRP A 428 4.24 -32.47 10.11
CA TRP A 428 3.08 -31.90 10.83
C TRP A 428 3.26 -32.08 12.34
N ALA A 429 3.62 -33.26 12.80
CA ALA A 429 3.82 -33.56 14.23
C ALA A 429 4.96 -32.72 14.82
N LEU A 430 6.10 -32.62 14.13
CA LEU A 430 7.21 -31.77 14.55
C LEU A 430 6.83 -30.27 14.60
N ASN A 431 5.98 -29.82 13.70
CA ASN A 431 5.46 -28.46 13.72
C ASN A 431 4.56 -28.21 14.94
N GLN A 432 3.67 -29.19 15.26
CA GLN A 432 2.75 -29.05 16.39
C GLN A 432 3.50 -29.07 17.75
N THR A 433 4.61 -29.77 17.83
CA THR A 433 5.38 -29.94 19.05
C THR A 433 6.61 -29.01 19.13
N ASP A 434 6.72 -28.05 18.19
CA ASP A 434 7.82 -27.07 18.13
C ASP A 434 9.21 -27.76 18.05
N GLY A 435 9.27 -28.90 17.37
CA GLY A 435 10.49 -29.69 17.20
C GLY A 435 10.81 -30.63 18.36
N ASP A 436 9.87 -30.83 19.30
CA ASP A 436 10.03 -31.85 20.34
C ASP A 436 9.79 -33.25 19.74
N MET A 437 10.84 -34.00 19.59
CA MET A 437 10.85 -35.33 18.98
C MET A 437 9.96 -36.34 19.71
N ASP A 438 10.04 -36.36 21.05
CA ASP A 438 9.22 -37.25 21.89
C ASP A 438 7.73 -36.90 21.81
N GLY A 439 7.42 -35.61 21.83
CA GLY A 439 6.05 -35.12 21.66
C GLY A 439 5.49 -35.47 20.28
N ALA A 440 6.28 -35.25 19.23
CA ALA A 440 5.90 -35.57 17.85
C ALA A 440 5.63 -37.08 17.68
N TYR A 441 6.52 -37.92 18.22
CA TYR A 441 6.37 -39.36 18.16
C TYR A 441 5.08 -39.83 18.86
N ARG A 442 4.79 -39.32 20.07
CA ARG A 442 3.55 -39.63 20.80
C ARG A 442 2.32 -39.24 20.01
N MET A 443 2.32 -38.04 19.43
CA MET A 443 1.21 -37.52 18.60
C MET A 443 0.95 -38.45 17.39
N LEU A 444 2.01 -38.87 16.73
CA LEU A 444 1.92 -39.77 15.57
C LEU A 444 1.41 -41.17 15.99
N LEU A 445 1.88 -41.66 17.14
CA LEU A 445 1.42 -42.95 17.68
C LEU A 445 -0.08 -42.92 18.00
N ASP A 446 -0.55 -41.87 18.66
CA ASP A 446 -1.96 -41.67 18.99
C ASP A 446 -2.84 -41.58 17.71
N SER A 447 -2.38 -40.90 16.67
CA SER A 447 -3.12 -40.77 15.42
C SER A 447 -3.21 -42.13 14.68
N THR A 448 -2.13 -42.92 14.65
CA THR A 448 -2.15 -44.27 14.04
C THR A 448 -3.04 -45.25 14.82
N GLN A 449 -3.09 -45.14 16.14
CA GLN A 449 -3.98 -45.95 16.99
C GLN A 449 -5.45 -45.55 16.75
N ALA A 450 -5.74 -44.27 16.63
CA ALA A 450 -7.11 -43.78 16.33
C ALA A 450 -7.59 -44.24 14.95
N GLU A 451 -6.71 -44.23 13.95
CA GLU A 451 -7.04 -44.70 12.59
C GLU A 451 -7.24 -46.25 12.58
N SER A 452 -6.44 -47.00 13.32
CA SER A 452 -6.60 -48.45 13.39
C SER A 452 -7.89 -48.81 14.14
N ALA A 453 -8.24 -48.10 15.21
CA ALA A 453 -9.52 -48.26 15.92
C ALA A 453 -10.73 -47.91 15.06
N ALA A 454 -10.62 -46.85 14.23
CA ALA A 454 -11.66 -46.45 13.29
C ALA A 454 -11.87 -47.52 12.19
N ARG A 455 -10.81 -48.18 11.74
CA ARG A 455 -10.87 -49.26 10.75
C ARG A 455 -11.46 -50.53 11.31
N THR A 456 -11.17 -50.88 12.57
CA THR A 456 -11.76 -52.04 13.24
C THR A 456 -13.28 -51.85 13.51
N ASN A 457 -13.70 -50.63 13.80
CA ASN A 457 -15.11 -50.32 14.03
C ASN A 457 -15.96 -50.24 12.74
N SER A 458 -15.34 -50.21 11.55
CA SER A 458 -16.04 -50.15 10.28
C SER A 458 -16.32 -51.54 9.66
N ILE A 459 -15.98 -52.67 10.36
CA ILE A 459 -16.16 -54.03 9.82
C ILE A 459 -17.41 -54.73 10.34
N GLU A 460 -18.18 -54.15 11.25
CA GLU A 460 -19.46 -54.74 11.68
C GLU A 460 -20.58 -53.70 11.69
N LEU A 461 -21.51 -53.78 10.74
CA LEU A 461 -22.94 -53.98 10.89
C LEU A 461 -23.71 -53.74 9.57
N PRO A 462 -24.76 -54.55 9.33
CA PRO A 462 -25.57 -54.34 8.15
C PRO A 462 -26.72 -53.36 8.42
N ILE A 463 -27.11 -52.82 7.34
CA ILE A 463 -28.25 -51.95 7.05
C ILE A 463 -29.48 -52.06 7.95
N ASP A 464 -29.93 -50.97 8.53
CA ASP A 464 -31.39 -50.77 8.57
C ASP A 464 -31.72 -49.27 8.44
N GLN A 465 -32.68 -49.06 7.59
CA GLN A 465 -33.26 -47.76 7.27
C GLN A 465 -34.16 -47.26 8.39
N SER A 466 -34.17 -46.00 8.52
CA SER A 466 -35.30 -45.17 8.91
C SER A 466 -35.11 -44.25 10.12
N ARG A 467 -35.52 -43.07 9.85
CA ARG A 467 -35.99 -41.98 10.72
C ARG A 467 -35.00 -40.90 11.10
N VAL A 468 -35.08 -39.84 10.42
CA VAL A 468 -35.92 -38.64 10.50
C VAL A 468 -35.72 -37.80 11.76
N GLU A 469 -35.29 -36.61 11.48
CA GLU A 469 -35.65 -35.32 12.08
C GLU A 469 -34.99 -34.80 13.36
N GLN A 470 -34.59 -33.58 13.16
CA GLN A 470 -34.73 -32.34 13.97
C GLN A 470 -33.68 -32.08 15.02
N GLU A 471 -33.17 -31.02 15.00
CA GLU A 471 -33.19 -29.58 15.14
C GLU A 471 -31.93 -29.18 15.89
N ALA A 472 -31.37 -28.09 15.81
CA ALA A 472 -31.80 -26.74 15.78
C ALA A 472 -30.76 -25.76 15.22
N ALA A 473 -31.34 -24.76 14.63
CA ALA A 473 -30.75 -23.54 14.13
C ALA A 473 -30.26 -22.57 15.19
N GLU A 474 -29.40 -21.69 14.80
CA GLU A 474 -29.42 -20.24 15.04
C GLU A 474 -28.19 -19.67 14.37
N ASP A 475 -28.29 -18.89 13.50
CA ASP A 475 -28.82 -17.62 13.09
C ASP A 475 -27.66 -16.63 12.95
N ASN A 476 -27.37 -16.19 11.75
CA ASN A 476 -27.28 -14.76 11.50
C ASN A 476 -27.20 -14.42 10.01
N GLN A 477 -28.11 -13.57 9.63
CA GLN A 477 -28.36 -13.08 8.28
C GLN A 477 -27.32 -12.02 7.87
N GLY A 478 -26.89 -12.10 6.64
CA GLY A 478 -26.27 -11.01 5.94
C GLY A 478 -26.58 -11.11 4.46
N VAL A 479 -27.51 -10.29 4.03
CA VAL A 479 -28.09 -10.25 2.69
C VAL A 479 -27.11 -9.70 1.66
N LEU A 480 -26.96 -10.41 0.57
CA LEU A 480 -26.39 -9.90 -0.70
C LEU A 480 -27.51 -9.63 -1.69
N PRO A 481 -27.45 -8.60 -2.48
CA PRO A 481 -28.21 -8.56 -3.73
C PRO A 481 -27.29 -8.62 -4.96
N PRO A 482 -27.87 -9.00 -6.12
CA PRO A 482 -27.11 -9.61 -7.20
C PRO A 482 -26.97 -8.76 -8.47
N GLU A 483 -26.20 -9.32 -9.39
CA GLU A 483 -26.19 -9.12 -10.83
C GLU A 483 -25.48 -7.93 -11.44
N LEU A 484 -24.61 -8.18 -12.38
CA LEU A 484 -24.88 -8.29 -13.83
C LEU A 484 -23.65 -8.83 -14.59
N LEU A 485 -23.77 -9.96 -15.14
CA LEU A 485 -23.91 -10.40 -16.52
C LEU A 485 -22.72 -10.11 -17.46
N SER A 486 -22.09 -11.21 -17.81
CA SER A 486 -21.24 -11.42 -18.98
C SER A 486 -22.02 -11.27 -20.30
N PRO A 487 -21.41 -11.20 -21.48
CA PRO A 487 -21.15 -12.49 -22.14
C PRO A 487 -19.84 -12.61 -22.95
N SER A 488 -19.43 -13.86 -23.03
CA SER A 488 -18.46 -14.35 -23.99
C SER A 488 -19.06 -14.45 -25.39
N PRO A 489 -18.21 -14.55 -26.42
CA PRO A 489 -18.46 -15.66 -27.31
C PRO A 489 -17.23 -16.50 -27.60
N ALA A 490 -17.57 -17.75 -27.78
CA ALA A 490 -16.73 -18.85 -28.13
C ALA A 490 -16.21 -18.78 -29.57
N SER A 491 -15.08 -19.39 -29.81
CA SER A 491 -14.90 -20.17 -31.01
C SER A 491 -13.80 -21.20 -30.85
N SER A 492 -14.24 -22.37 -31.09
CA SER A 492 -13.62 -23.65 -31.23
C SER A 492 -12.39 -23.68 -32.13
N LEU A 493 -11.50 -24.59 -31.85
CA LEU A 493 -11.10 -25.65 -32.76
C LEU A 493 -10.14 -26.65 -32.10
N SER A 494 -10.55 -27.84 -32.22
CA SER A 494 -10.04 -29.16 -31.94
C SER A 494 -8.62 -29.44 -32.39
N GLU A 495 -7.92 -30.30 -31.69
CA GLU A 495 -7.52 -31.64 -32.08
C GLU A 495 -6.60 -32.33 -31.07
N ASP A 496 -7.07 -33.46 -30.55
CA ASP A 496 -6.29 -34.57 -30.01
C ASP A 496 -5.79 -35.44 -31.17
N PRO A 497 -4.96 -36.49 -31.05
CA PRO A 497 -4.64 -37.27 -29.86
C PRO A 497 -3.22 -37.87 -29.82
N SER A 498 -2.85 -38.52 -28.80
CA SER A 498 -2.58 -39.97 -28.64
C SER A 498 -1.56 -40.32 -27.56
N THR A 499 -2.10 -41.04 -26.64
CA THR A 499 -1.58 -42.16 -25.87
C THR A 499 -0.06 -42.43 -25.79
N SER A 500 0.41 -42.56 -24.56
CA SER A 500 0.96 -43.83 -24.09
C SER A 500 1.24 -43.83 -22.59
N SER A 501 0.75 -44.87 -21.98
CA SER A 501 0.95 -45.26 -20.59
C SER A 501 2.40 -45.64 -20.30
N VAL A 502 2.90 -45.36 -19.09
CA VAL A 502 3.72 -46.28 -18.28
C VAL A 502 3.95 -45.79 -16.86
N SER A 503 3.50 -46.56 -15.93
CA SER A 503 3.95 -46.96 -14.59
C SER A 503 4.57 -45.97 -13.62
N ALA A 504 3.99 -46.07 -12.43
CA ALA A 504 4.38 -45.48 -11.16
C ALA A 504 5.85 -45.66 -10.79
N GLY A 505 6.47 -44.52 -10.48
CA GLY A 505 7.67 -44.44 -9.71
C GLY A 505 7.49 -43.34 -8.67
N SER A 506 7.49 -43.75 -7.42
CA SER A 506 7.52 -42.86 -6.26
C SER A 506 8.88 -42.14 -6.23
N GLY A 507 8.95 -41.03 -6.90
CA GLY A 507 10.10 -40.13 -6.80
C GLY A 507 9.66 -38.81 -6.22
N SER A 508 10.46 -38.24 -5.34
CA SER A 508 10.27 -36.87 -4.88
C SER A 508 10.06 -35.95 -6.08
N GLN A 509 8.94 -35.28 -6.14
CA GLN A 509 8.69 -34.29 -7.17
C GLN A 509 9.67 -33.13 -6.95
N GLY A 510 10.77 -33.13 -7.67
CA GLY A 510 11.62 -31.97 -7.80
C GLY A 510 10.79 -30.81 -8.37
N GLU A 511 10.93 -29.64 -7.79
CA GLU A 511 10.26 -28.43 -8.30
C GLU A 511 10.59 -28.22 -9.78
N ALA A 512 9.64 -27.75 -10.55
CA ALA A 512 9.87 -27.41 -11.95
C ALA A 512 10.98 -26.34 -12.04
N PRO A 513 11.88 -26.41 -13.04
CA PRO A 513 12.95 -25.41 -13.17
C PRO A 513 12.44 -23.96 -13.15
N MET A 514 11.27 -23.72 -13.74
CA MET A 514 10.62 -22.39 -13.75
C MET A 514 10.24 -21.92 -12.34
N ASP A 515 9.87 -22.83 -11.45
CA ASP A 515 9.49 -22.51 -10.07
C ASP A 515 10.73 -22.11 -9.26
N VAL A 516 11.88 -22.76 -9.49
CA VAL A 516 13.16 -22.40 -8.87
C VAL A 516 13.59 -20.99 -9.30
N ASP A 517 13.45 -20.66 -10.60
CA ASP A 517 13.79 -19.33 -11.12
C ASP A 517 12.91 -18.25 -10.49
N LEU A 518 11.60 -18.49 -10.34
CA LEU A 518 10.68 -17.57 -9.69
C LEU A 518 11.01 -17.35 -8.22
N VAL A 519 11.38 -18.43 -7.51
CA VAL A 519 11.78 -18.35 -6.10
C VAL A 519 13.05 -17.51 -5.97
N ASN A 520 14.04 -17.76 -6.82
CA ASN A 520 15.29 -17.00 -6.80
C ASN A 520 15.03 -15.51 -7.09
N GLU A 521 14.19 -15.21 -8.07
CA GLU A 521 13.81 -13.84 -8.41
C GLU A 521 13.22 -13.09 -7.20
N VAL A 522 12.29 -13.71 -6.47
CA VAL A 522 11.66 -13.03 -5.33
C VAL A 522 12.57 -12.98 -4.09
N LEU A 523 13.51 -13.93 -3.95
CA LEU A 523 14.49 -13.90 -2.85
C LEU A 523 15.48 -12.73 -3.02
N GLU A 524 15.79 -12.33 -4.25
CA GLU A 524 16.64 -11.16 -4.53
C GLU A 524 16.00 -9.85 -4.04
N ASP A 525 14.67 -9.80 -3.95
CA ASP A 525 13.95 -8.62 -3.46
C ASP A 525 14.01 -8.49 -1.92
N ILE A 526 14.30 -9.59 -1.21
CA ILE A 526 14.39 -9.58 0.26
C ILE A 526 15.74 -9.00 0.67
N PRO A 527 15.77 -7.87 1.40
CA PRO A 527 17.04 -7.27 1.79
C PRO A 527 17.81 -8.16 2.75
N LEU A 528 19.14 -8.21 2.60
CA LEU A 528 20.04 -8.96 3.47
C LEU A 528 20.07 -8.43 4.91
N HIS A 529 19.66 -7.17 5.08
CA HIS A 529 19.66 -6.47 6.35
C HIS A 529 18.22 -6.23 6.80
N GLU A 530 17.85 -6.77 7.95
CA GLU A 530 16.47 -6.72 8.48
C GLU A 530 15.97 -5.28 8.74
N GLU A 531 16.88 -4.34 8.92
CA GLU A 531 16.56 -2.93 9.17
C GLU A 531 16.73 -2.05 7.92
N ASP A 532 16.79 -2.64 6.73
CA ASP A 532 16.95 -1.93 5.46
C ASP A 532 15.83 -0.87 5.25
N TYR A 533 14.62 -1.14 5.73
CA TYR A 533 13.49 -0.21 5.64
C TYR A 533 13.68 1.08 6.46
N LEU A 534 14.62 1.08 7.41
CA LEU A 534 14.97 2.26 8.22
C LEU A 534 16.11 3.07 7.62
N ASP A 535 16.75 2.57 6.55
CA ASP A 535 17.93 3.20 5.96
C ASP A 535 17.53 4.28 4.94
N LEU A 536 17.21 5.46 5.46
CA LEU A 536 16.85 6.63 4.64
C LEU A 536 18.07 7.51 4.43
N THR A 537 18.36 7.87 3.17
CA THR A 537 19.43 8.85 2.82
C THR A 537 19.01 10.28 3.15
N LEU A 538 17.72 10.53 3.32
CA LEU A 538 17.08 11.82 3.60
C LEU A 538 17.07 12.79 2.40
N GLU A 539 17.46 12.36 1.22
CA GLU A 539 17.42 13.19 0.00
C GLU A 539 15.98 13.51 -0.40
N GLU A 540 15.14 12.49 -0.47
CA GLU A 540 13.71 12.65 -0.82
C GLU A 540 12.99 13.49 0.24
N GLU A 541 13.26 13.22 1.52
CA GLU A 541 12.66 13.95 2.63
C GLU A 541 13.03 15.43 2.59
N ARG A 542 14.29 15.76 2.25
CA ARG A 542 14.74 17.14 2.04
C ARG A 542 13.98 17.84 0.92
N GLU A 543 13.79 17.15 -0.19
CA GLU A 543 13.01 17.68 -1.34
C GLU A 543 11.57 17.96 -0.94
N VAL A 544 10.95 17.05 -0.19
CA VAL A 544 9.58 17.19 0.31
C VAL A 544 9.48 18.38 1.29
N ILE A 545 10.42 18.54 2.21
CA ILE A 545 10.49 19.70 3.12
C ILE A 545 10.49 21.01 2.30
N ALA A 546 11.37 21.10 1.29
CA ALA A 546 11.49 22.29 0.44
C ALA A 546 10.17 22.56 -0.31
N LYS A 547 9.53 21.51 -0.81
CA LYS A 547 8.24 21.58 -1.50
C LYS A 547 7.14 22.14 -0.59
N ILE A 548 7.03 21.63 0.64
CA ILE A 548 6.03 22.09 1.63
C ILE A 548 6.29 23.58 1.99
N LYS A 549 7.55 23.94 2.25
CA LYS A 549 7.93 25.34 2.53
C LYS A 549 7.51 26.27 1.40
N SER A 550 7.70 25.87 0.14
CA SER A 550 7.32 26.68 -1.01
C SER A 550 5.81 26.90 -1.08
N TYR A 551 5.02 25.89 -0.68
CA TYR A 551 3.55 25.99 -0.64
C TYR A 551 3.09 26.98 0.44
N LEU A 552 3.63 26.85 1.66
CA LEU A 552 3.27 27.70 2.81
C LEU A 552 3.68 29.14 2.59
N ASN A 553 4.87 29.40 2.02
CA ASN A 553 5.37 30.75 1.74
C ASN A 553 4.54 31.46 0.67
N LYS A 554 4.03 30.74 -0.35
CA LYS A 554 3.19 31.33 -1.40
C LYS A 554 1.87 31.84 -0.84
N ASN A 555 1.33 31.17 0.16
CA ASN A 555 0.07 31.58 0.79
C ASN A 555 0.28 32.82 1.69
N CYS A 556 1.42 32.95 2.37
CA CYS A 556 1.76 34.15 3.14
C CYS A 556 1.91 35.39 2.23
N ALA A 557 2.53 35.23 1.05
CA ALA A 557 2.71 36.34 0.09
C ALA A 557 1.39 36.78 -0.59
N SER A 558 0.38 35.91 -0.62
CA SER A 558 -0.94 36.25 -1.21
C SER A 558 -1.91 36.86 -0.18
N SER A 559 -1.54 36.86 1.11
CA SER A 559 -2.36 37.39 2.22
C SER A 559 -1.91 38.78 2.68
N SER A 560 -0.79 39.28 2.15
CA SER A 560 -0.28 40.63 2.38
C SER A 560 -0.53 41.53 1.14
#